data_7dc115410ed401c41e2fe514428d120b
#
_entry.id   7dc115410ed401c41e2fe514428d120b
#
_cell.length_a   1.000
_cell.length_b   1.000
_cell.length_c   1.000
_cell.angle_alpha   90.00
_cell.angle_beta   90.00
_cell.angle_gamma   90.00
#
_symmetry.space_group_name_H-M   'P 1'
#
loop_
_entity.id
_entity.type
_entity.pdbx_description
1 polymer ?
#
loop_
_entity_poly.entity_id
_entity_poly.type
_entity_poly.pdbx_seq_one_letter_code
_entity_poly.pdbx_strand_id
1 'polypeptide(L)'
;MTTREEALAFGLSYPDTCQDAPFHDPNWQLVRIKSSKKVFLWTYEKDGYINLNVKADPEWRDYWRSAFASVTAGYHLNKEHWSTIILDGTVPDDAIKNMIDESYRMVTDSPTKRIYEAVKKIPKGKVATYGQVAQMAGNPRMARAVGNALHKNPDPSTIPCHRDRKSVV
;
A
#
# COMPACT_ATOMS: atom_id res chain seq x y z
N MET A 1 -12.17 -7.99 -16.37
CA MET A 1 -11.25 -8.84 -15.55
C MET A 1 -12.07 -9.93 -14.91
N THR A 2 -11.84 -11.15 -15.32
CA THR A 2 -12.61 -12.32 -14.86
C THR A 2 -11.71 -13.52 -14.50
N THR A 3 -10.42 -13.44 -14.86
CA THR A 3 -9.48 -14.54 -14.64
C THR A 3 -8.38 -14.16 -13.64
N ARG A 4 -7.74 -15.18 -13.06
CA ARG A 4 -6.58 -15.03 -12.17
C ARG A 4 -5.39 -14.44 -12.91
N GLU A 5 -5.17 -14.89 -14.13
CA GLU A 5 -4.04 -14.49 -14.98
C GLU A 5 -4.11 -12.98 -15.28
N GLU A 6 -5.29 -12.47 -15.60
CA GLU A 6 -5.51 -11.03 -15.82
C GLU A 6 -5.20 -10.21 -14.57
N ALA A 7 -5.67 -10.66 -13.40
CA ALA A 7 -5.45 -9.97 -12.13
C ALA A 7 -3.96 -9.98 -11.73
N LEU A 8 -3.30 -11.13 -11.85
CA LEU A 8 -1.87 -11.25 -11.56
C LEU A 8 -1.03 -10.43 -12.53
N ALA A 9 -1.33 -10.48 -13.84
CA ALA A 9 -0.63 -9.68 -14.85
C ALA A 9 -0.78 -8.17 -14.57
N PHE A 10 -1.97 -7.72 -14.19
CA PHE A 10 -2.18 -6.33 -13.80
C PHE A 10 -1.39 -5.96 -12.55
N GLY A 11 -1.40 -6.79 -11.50
CA GLY A 11 -0.60 -6.56 -10.30
C GLY A 11 0.92 -6.57 -10.57
N LEU A 12 1.38 -7.39 -11.51
CA LEU A 12 2.79 -7.47 -11.91
C LEU A 12 3.24 -6.32 -12.83
N SER A 13 2.31 -5.55 -13.38
CA SER A 13 2.63 -4.37 -14.20
C SER A 13 3.18 -3.20 -13.37
N TYR A 14 2.99 -3.20 -12.05
CA TYR A 14 3.54 -2.17 -11.17
C TYR A 14 5.05 -2.36 -10.91
N PRO A 15 5.78 -1.27 -10.67
CA PRO A 15 7.20 -1.34 -10.32
C PRO A 15 7.48 -2.14 -9.05
N ASP A 16 8.63 -2.80 -9.00
CA ASP A 16 9.15 -3.53 -7.83
C ASP A 16 8.21 -4.64 -7.33
N THR A 17 7.48 -5.30 -8.23
CA THR A 17 6.53 -6.37 -7.88
C THR A 17 7.04 -7.75 -8.27
N CYS A 18 6.60 -8.77 -7.54
CA CYS A 18 6.78 -10.18 -7.89
C CYS A 18 5.58 -11.01 -7.45
N GLN A 19 5.36 -12.08 -8.20
CA GLN A 19 4.41 -13.12 -7.83
C GLN A 19 5.03 -14.08 -6.81
N ASP A 20 4.19 -14.62 -5.92
CA ASP A 20 4.58 -15.63 -4.95
C ASP A 20 3.38 -16.55 -4.65
N ALA A 21 3.68 -17.77 -4.21
CA ALA A 21 2.72 -18.77 -3.76
C ALA A 21 3.21 -19.33 -2.41
N PRO A 22 2.95 -18.62 -1.29
CA PRO A 22 3.61 -18.87 -0.01
C PRO A 22 3.07 -20.10 0.73
N PHE A 23 1.98 -20.70 0.23
CA PHE A 23 1.36 -21.86 0.82
C PHE A 23 1.58 -23.11 -0.04
N HIS A 24 1.48 -24.31 0.58
CA HIS A 24 1.47 -25.58 -0.15
C HIS A 24 0.23 -25.75 -1.04
N ASP A 25 -0.85 -24.98 -0.77
CA ASP A 25 -2.04 -24.94 -1.59
C ASP A 25 -1.82 -24.00 -2.80
N PRO A 26 -1.73 -24.52 -4.03
CA PRO A 26 -1.51 -23.74 -5.24
C PRO A 26 -2.68 -22.81 -5.57
N ASN A 27 -3.82 -22.99 -4.90
CA ASN A 27 -4.97 -22.12 -5.05
C ASN A 27 -4.67 -20.68 -4.61
N TRP A 28 -3.76 -20.50 -3.63
CA TRP A 28 -3.40 -19.17 -3.12
C TRP A 28 -2.16 -18.62 -3.83
N GLN A 29 -2.36 -17.57 -4.62
CA GLN A 29 -1.29 -16.83 -5.29
C GLN A 29 -1.40 -15.35 -4.93
N LEU A 30 -0.27 -14.68 -4.91
CA LEU A 30 -0.24 -13.27 -4.51
C LEU A 30 0.76 -12.46 -5.33
N VAL A 31 0.59 -11.12 -5.30
CA VAL A 31 1.58 -10.17 -5.77
C VAL A 31 2.04 -9.32 -4.58
N ARG A 32 3.35 -9.19 -4.45
CA ARG A 32 4.01 -8.42 -3.39
C ARG A 32 5.05 -7.47 -3.93
N ILE A 33 5.43 -6.50 -3.12
CA ILE A 33 6.57 -5.63 -3.37
C ILE A 33 7.86 -6.41 -3.07
N LYS A 34 8.80 -6.47 -4.02
CA LYS A 34 10.08 -7.20 -3.87
C LYS A 34 10.91 -6.70 -2.71
N SER A 35 11.07 -5.38 -2.59
CA SER A 35 11.93 -4.74 -1.60
C SER A 35 11.37 -4.85 -0.17
N SER A 36 10.08 -4.58 0.01
CA SER A 36 9.45 -4.53 1.35
C SER A 36 8.74 -5.81 1.77
N LYS A 37 8.59 -6.78 0.85
CA LYS A 37 7.83 -8.03 1.01
C LYS A 37 6.34 -7.85 1.35
N LYS A 38 5.84 -6.62 1.31
CA LYS A 38 4.42 -6.33 1.59
C LYS A 38 3.54 -6.82 0.45
N VAL A 39 2.50 -7.56 0.81
CA VAL A 39 1.50 -8.06 -0.13
C VAL A 39 0.41 -7.00 -0.32
N PHE A 40 -0.04 -6.82 -1.57
CA PHE A 40 -1.15 -5.93 -1.88
C PHE A 40 -2.26 -6.60 -2.70
N LEU A 41 -2.02 -7.76 -3.28
CA LEU A 41 -3.00 -8.52 -4.04
C LEU A 41 -2.86 -10.01 -3.71
N TRP A 42 -3.97 -10.64 -3.28
CA TRP A 42 -4.11 -12.08 -3.20
C TRP A 42 -5.12 -12.56 -4.21
N THR A 43 -4.92 -13.76 -4.75
CA THR A 43 -5.89 -14.43 -5.61
C THR A 43 -6.14 -15.84 -5.11
N TYR A 44 -7.39 -16.28 -5.15
CA TYR A 44 -7.79 -17.66 -4.83
C TYR A 44 -9.11 -17.97 -5.53
N GLU A 45 -9.38 -19.24 -5.77
CA GLU A 45 -10.65 -19.72 -6.28
C GLU A 45 -11.55 -20.16 -5.13
N LYS A 46 -12.80 -19.77 -5.17
CA LYS A 46 -13.83 -20.18 -4.23
C LYS A 46 -15.20 -20.11 -4.90
N ASP A 47 -16.01 -21.16 -4.69
CA ASP A 47 -17.38 -21.26 -5.20
C ASP A 47 -17.46 -21.10 -6.74
N GLY A 48 -16.41 -21.57 -7.46
CA GLY A 48 -16.31 -21.49 -8.93
C GLY A 48 -15.91 -20.13 -9.49
N TYR A 49 -15.58 -19.17 -8.64
CA TYR A 49 -15.10 -17.84 -9.04
C TYR A 49 -13.70 -17.56 -8.52
N ILE A 50 -12.94 -16.82 -9.31
CA ILE A 50 -11.70 -16.22 -8.82
C ILE A 50 -12.05 -15.04 -7.92
N ASN A 51 -11.43 -14.99 -6.77
CA ASN A 51 -11.57 -13.96 -5.76
C ASN A 51 -10.25 -13.22 -5.59
N LEU A 52 -10.31 -11.91 -5.45
CA LEU A 52 -9.16 -11.06 -5.16
C LEU A 52 -9.30 -10.49 -3.75
N ASN A 53 -8.26 -10.58 -2.94
CA ASN A 53 -8.16 -9.78 -1.73
C ASN A 53 -7.22 -8.61 -1.98
N VAL A 54 -7.71 -7.41 -1.76
CA VAL A 54 -7.00 -6.13 -1.89
C VAL A 54 -7.09 -5.33 -0.59
N LYS A 55 -6.07 -4.55 -0.29
CA LYS A 55 -6.13 -3.58 0.81
C LYS A 55 -7.05 -2.43 0.43
N ALA A 56 -7.77 -1.92 1.41
CA ALA A 56 -8.66 -0.80 1.22
C ALA A 56 -8.56 0.18 2.40
N ASP A 57 -8.50 1.46 2.09
CA ASP A 57 -8.70 2.51 3.08
C ASP A 57 -10.12 2.43 3.65
N PRO A 58 -10.35 2.65 4.95
CA PRO A 58 -11.68 2.54 5.56
C PRO A 58 -12.77 3.32 4.85
N GLU A 59 -12.49 4.55 4.38
CA GLU A 59 -13.49 5.37 3.69
C GLU A 59 -13.86 4.78 2.32
N TRP A 60 -12.87 4.40 1.52
CA TRP A 60 -13.06 3.77 0.21
C TRP A 60 -13.59 2.34 0.30
N ARG A 61 -13.20 1.59 1.33
CA ARG A 61 -13.71 0.25 1.62
C ARG A 61 -15.24 0.23 1.70
N ASP A 62 -15.80 1.14 2.50
CA ASP A 62 -17.24 1.19 2.72
C ASP A 62 -17.98 1.64 1.45
N TYR A 63 -17.40 2.56 0.69
CA TYR A 63 -17.90 2.93 -0.63
C TYR A 63 -17.94 1.73 -1.58
N TRP A 64 -16.84 1.01 -1.79
CA TRP A 64 -16.77 -0.12 -2.71
C TRP A 64 -17.72 -1.26 -2.32
N ARG A 65 -17.83 -1.58 -1.03
CA ARG A 65 -18.73 -2.61 -0.53
C ARG A 65 -20.21 -2.23 -0.66
N SER A 66 -20.54 -0.95 -0.60
CA SER A 66 -21.91 -0.48 -0.84
C SER A 66 -22.26 -0.38 -2.32
N ALA A 67 -21.28 -0.06 -3.17
CA ALA A 67 -21.47 0.09 -4.60
C ALA A 67 -21.66 -1.25 -5.34
N PHE A 68 -21.00 -2.32 -4.87
CA PHE A 68 -20.99 -3.62 -5.55
C PHE A 68 -21.22 -4.78 -4.58
N ALA A 69 -22.26 -5.59 -4.83
CA ALA A 69 -22.58 -6.78 -4.01
C ALA A 69 -21.43 -7.81 -4.01
N SER A 70 -20.65 -7.89 -5.10
CA SER A 70 -19.50 -8.78 -5.25
C SER A 70 -18.20 -8.23 -4.63
N VAL A 71 -18.28 -7.08 -3.93
CA VAL A 71 -17.20 -6.56 -3.09
C VAL A 71 -17.58 -6.75 -1.63
N THR A 72 -16.87 -7.64 -0.93
CA THR A 72 -17.21 -8.08 0.43
C THR A 72 -16.05 -7.85 1.41
N ALA A 73 -16.24 -8.21 2.67
CA ALA A 73 -15.17 -8.19 3.67
C ALA A 73 -14.08 -9.21 3.34
N GLY A 74 -12.81 -8.88 3.63
CA GLY A 74 -11.66 -9.71 3.32
C GLY A 74 -11.79 -11.15 3.87
N TYR A 75 -11.73 -12.12 2.99
CA TYR A 75 -11.79 -13.54 3.34
C TYR A 75 -10.47 -14.00 3.94
N HIS A 76 -10.51 -14.60 5.13
CA HIS A 76 -9.34 -15.01 5.92
C HIS A 76 -8.32 -13.91 6.27
N LEU A 77 -8.67 -12.62 6.07
CA LEU A 77 -7.83 -11.48 6.35
C LEU A 77 -8.54 -10.49 7.29
N ASN A 78 -7.79 -9.50 7.80
CA ASN A 78 -8.37 -8.44 8.62
C ASN A 78 -9.42 -7.66 7.82
N LYS A 79 -10.68 -7.74 8.24
CA LYS A 79 -11.84 -7.16 7.54
C LYS A 79 -11.87 -5.62 7.53
N GLU A 80 -11.09 -4.98 8.39
CA GLU A 80 -10.96 -3.52 8.44
C GLU A 80 -10.05 -2.99 7.33
N HIS A 81 -9.05 -3.79 6.92
CA HIS A 81 -8.02 -3.37 5.99
C HIS A 81 -8.03 -4.13 4.67
N TRP A 82 -8.89 -5.14 4.52
CA TRP A 82 -8.95 -5.96 3.32
C TRP A 82 -10.38 -6.14 2.84
N SER A 83 -10.57 -6.01 1.53
CA SER A 83 -11.81 -6.35 0.82
C SER A 83 -11.55 -7.50 -0.13
N THR A 84 -12.59 -8.31 -0.33
CA THR A 84 -12.64 -9.37 -1.34
C THR A 84 -13.47 -8.91 -2.52
N ILE A 85 -12.96 -9.05 -3.72
CA ILE A 85 -13.66 -8.83 -4.99
C ILE A 85 -13.89 -10.19 -5.62
N ILE A 86 -15.13 -10.56 -5.86
CA ILE A 86 -15.51 -11.78 -6.56
C ILE A 86 -15.55 -11.46 -8.06
N LEU A 87 -14.77 -12.16 -8.88
CA LEU A 87 -14.69 -11.93 -10.33
C LEU A 87 -15.83 -12.68 -11.05
N ASP A 88 -17.06 -12.33 -10.73
CA ASP A 88 -18.28 -12.87 -11.33
C ASP A 88 -18.79 -12.08 -12.55
N GLY A 89 -18.04 -11.05 -12.96
CA GLY A 89 -18.36 -10.18 -14.09
C GLY A 89 -19.30 -9.02 -13.74
N THR A 90 -19.76 -8.88 -12.49
CA THR A 90 -20.67 -7.79 -12.08
C THR A 90 -19.94 -6.50 -11.72
N VAL A 91 -18.68 -6.59 -11.29
CA VAL A 91 -17.84 -5.41 -10.99
C VAL A 91 -17.13 -4.96 -12.26
N PRO A 92 -17.27 -3.69 -12.68
CA PRO A 92 -16.58 -3.16 -13.86
C PRO A 92 -15.05 -3.28 -13.73
N ASP A 93 -14.38 -3.55 -14.85
CA ASP A 93 -12.91 -3.70 -14.91
C ASP A 93 -12.16 -2.49 -14.32
N ASP A 94 -12.63 -1.29 -14.62
CA ASP A 94 -11.99 -0.07 -14.11
C ASP A 94 -12.12 0.06 -12.59
N ALA A 95 -13.24 -0.40 -12.02
CA ALA A 95 -13.42 -0.44 -10.57
C ALA A 95 -12.45 -1.45 -9.92
N ILE A 96 -12.31 -2.64 -10.52
CA ILE A 96 -11.35 -3.66 -10.04
C ILE A 96 -9.92 -3.11 -10.10
N LYS A 97 -9.53 -2.52 -11.23
CA LYS A 97 -8.20 -1.90 -11.41
C LYS A 97 -7.95 -0.79 -10.39
N ASN A 98 -8.93 0.08 -10.14
CA ASN A 98 -8.82 1.15 -9.15
C ASN A 98 -8.61 0.59 -7.72
N MET A 99 -9.31 -0.47 -7.34
CA MET A 99 -9.11 -1.12 -6.03
C MET A 99 -7.73 -1.79 -5.90
N ILE A 100 -7.20 -2.38 -6.97
CA ILE A 100 -5.83 -2.93 -6.98
C ILE A 100 -4.79 -1.81 -6.90
N ASP A 101 -4.98 -0.71 -7.63
CA ASP A 101 -4.10 0.47 -7.61
C ASP A 101 -4.06 1.11 -6.22
N GLU A 102 -5.22 1.29 -5.58
CA GLU A 102 -5.32 1.75 -4.19
C GLU A 102 -4.53 0.84 -3.24
N SER A 103 -4.72 -0.48 -3.36
CA SER A 103 -4.01 -1.47 -2.55
C SER A 103 -2.49 -1.40 -2.74
N TYR A 104 -2.02 -1.23 -3.98
CA TYR A 104 -0.60 -1.03 -4.29
C TYR A 104 -0.06 0.26 -3.65
N ARG A 105 -0.79 1.38 -3.78
CA ARG A 105 -0.42 2.66 -3.15
C ARG A 105 -0.33 2.55 -1.63
N MET A 106 -1.25 1.86 -0.98
CA MET A 106 -1.24 1.67 0.48
C MET A 106 0.01 0.95 0.99
N VAL A 107 0.66 0.11 0.19
CA VAL A 107 1.89 -0.60 0.58
C VAL A 107 3.17 0.11 0.14
N THR A 108 3.11 0.96 -0.87
CA THR A 108 4.26 1.68 -1.45
C THR A 108 4.38 3.12 -0.96
N ASP A 109 3.27 3.80 -0.68
CA ASP A 109 3.24 5.16 -0.15
C ASP A 109 3.14 5.16 1.39
N SER A 110 4.16 4.60 2.04
CA SER A 110 4.21 4.58 3.50
C SER A 110 4.54 5.97 4.07
N PRO A 111 4.02 6.32 5.27
CA PRO A 111 4.41 7.56 5.96
C PRO A 111 5.92 7.73 6.09
N THR A 112 6.66 6.65 6.33
CA THR A 112 8.13 6.65 6.40
C THR A 112 8.76 7.04 5.06
N LYS A 113 8.25 6.52 3.94
CA LYS A 113 8.73 6.91 2.60
C LYS A 113 8.50 8.39 2.34
N ARG A 114 7.30 8.91 2.63
CA ARG A 114 6.99 10.33 2.48
C ARG A 114 7.88 11.23 3.35
N ILE A 115 8.21 10.79 4.57
CA ILE A 115 9.15 11.47 5.45
C ILE A 115 10.53 11.53 4.82
N TYR A 116 11.06 10.42 4.32
CA TYR A 116 12.38 10.40 3.67
C TYR A 116 12.44 11.28 2.42
N GLU A 117 11.40 11.24 1.58
CA GLU A 117 11.32 12.13 0.41
C GLU A 117 11.22 13.62 0.81
N ALA A 118 10.53 13.94 1.88
CA ALA A 118 10.49 15.30 2.42
C ALA A 118 11.88 15.77 2.89
N VAL A 119 12.60 14.91 3.63
CA VAL A 119 13.96 15.23 4.12
C VAL A 119 14.95 15.44 2.97
N LYS A 120 14.88 14.64 1.91
CA LYS A 120 15.71 14.82 0.72
C LYS A 120 15.54 16.18 0.05
N LYS A 121 14.34 16.79 0.17
CA LYS A 121 14.04 18.10 -0.40
C LYS A 121 14.65 19.26 0.40
N ILE A 122 15.18 19.05 1.60
CA ILE A 122 15.82 20.08 2.40
C ILE A 122 17.14 20.48 1.74
N PRO A 123 17.33 21.74 1.31
CA PRO A 123 18.54 22.16 0.64
C PRO A 123 19.79 22.03 1.54
N LYS A 124 20.95 21.82 0.93
CA LYS A 124 22.22 21.81 1.66
C LYS A 124 22.42 23.16 2.39
N GLY A 125 22.79 23.09 3.66
CA GLY A 125 22.98 24.29 4.50
C GLY A 125 21.69 24.85 5.14
N LYS A 126 20.53 24.20 4.89
CA LYS A 126 19.27 24.51 5.56
C LYS A 126 18.90 23.38 6.52
N VAL A 127 18.07 23.70 7.52
CA VAL A 127 17.52 22.75 8.48
C VAL A 127 16.00 22.89 8.53
N ALA A 128 15.30 21.80 8.84
CA ALA A 128 13.87 21.80 9.08
C ALA A 128 13.56 21.17 10.45
N THR A 129 12.49 21.61 11.09
CA THR A 129 11.98 20.95 12.29
C THR A 129 11.19 19.69 11.94
N TYR A 130 11.03 18.78 12.89
CA TYR A 130 10.18 17.58 12.71
C TYR A 130 8.75 17.95 12.30
N GLY A 131 8.21 19.06 12.82
CA GLY A 131 6.91 19.56 12.40
C GLY A 131 6.87 20.03 10.95
N GLN A 132 7.89 20.73 10.49
CA GLN A 132 8.01 21.15 9.09
C GLN A 132 8.16 19.95 8.15
N VAL A 133 8.98 18.95 8.51
CA VAL A 133 9.10 17.72 7.74
C VAL A 133 7.77 16.96 7.70
N ALA A 134 7.06 16.88 8.83
CA ALA A 134 5.75 16.26 8.90
C ALA A 134 4.73 16.96 7.97
N GLN A 135 4.74 18.29 7.94
CA GLN A 135 3.91 19.08 7.04
C GLN A 135 4.28 18.83 5.57
N MET A 136 5.57 18.81 5.23
CA MET A 136 6.06 18.47 3.88
C MET A 136 5.70 17.05 3.46
N ALA A 137 5.62 16.12 4.42
CA ALA A 137 5.19 14.73 4.20
C ALA A 137 3.65 14.56 4.13
N GLY A 138 2.90 15.67 4.18
CA GLY A 138 1.45 15.68 3.99
C GLY A 138 0.61 15.51 5.25
N ASN A 139 1.21 15.40 6.46
CA ASN A 139 0.46 15.33 7.70
C ASN A 139 1.23 15.99 8.87
N PRO A 140 0.87 17.24 9.29
CA PRO A 140 1.52 17.97 10.38
C PRO A 140 1.56 17.25 11.72
N ARG A 141 0.63 16.28 11.95
CA ARG A 141 0.55 15.53 13.20
C ARG A 141 1.59 14.41 13.32
N MET A 142 2.39 14.16 12.26
CA MET A 142 3.37 13.08 12.22
C MET A 142 4.75 13.43 12.80
N ALA A 143 4.94 14.54 13.52
CA ALA A 143 6.26 14.96 14.03
C ALA A 143 6.99 13.85 14.83
N ARG A 144 6.27 13.08 15.66
CA ARG A 144 6.84 11.93 16.38
C ARG A 144 7.29 10.82 15.43
N ALA A 145 6.50 10.56 14.37
CA ALA A 145 6.83 9.56 13.37
C ALA A 145 8.06 9.98 12.53
N VAL A 146 8.25 11.29 12.29
CA VAL A 146 9.46 11.84 11.65
C VAL A 146 10.69 11.47 12.49
N GLY A 147 10.68 11.78 13.79
CA GLY A 147 11.80 11.43 14.68
C GLY A 147 12.11 9.93 14.68
N ASN A 148 11.08 9.09 14.77
CA ASN A 148 11.24 7.63 14.75
C ASN A 148 11.79 7.11 13.42
N ALA A 149 11.32 7.65 12.29
CA ALA A 149 11.78 7.26 10.95
C ALA A 149 13.25 7.63 10.75
N LEU A 150 13.64 8.83 11.13
CA LEU A 150 15.01 9.32 10.98
C LEU A 150 16.01 8.65 11.91
N HIS A 151 15.56 8.24 13.11
CA HIS A 151 16.37 7.42 14.01
C HIS A 151 16.70 6.03 13.40
N LYS A 152 15.79 5.49 12.60
CA LYS A 152 15.94 4.20 11.91
C LYS A 152 16.40 4.34 10.46
N ASN A 153 16.94 5.49 10.07
CA ASN A 153 17.34 5.79 8.71
C ASN A 153 18.30 4.72 8.14
N PRO A 154 17.91 3.98 7.10
CA PRO A 154 18.72 2.90 6.54
C PRO A 154 19.87 3.40 5.67
N ASP A 155 19.82 4.66 5.20
CA ASP A 155 20.78 5.22 4.29
C ASP A 155 21.01 6.73 4.55
N PRO A 156 21.88 7.07 5.52
CA PRO A 156 22.21 8.46 5.83
C PRO A 156 22.91 9.22 4.70
N SER A 157 23.44 8.52 3.71
CA SER A 157 24.13 9.13 2.58
C SER A 157 23.19 9.78 1.58
N THR A 158 22.04 9.15 1.34
CA THR A 158 21.00 9.65 0.44
C THR A 158 19.84 10.35 1.16
N ILE A 159 19.64 10.04 2.46
CA ILE A 159 18.64 10.64 3.30
C ILE A 159 19.33 11.48 4.38
N PRO A 160 19.49 12.81 4.17
CA PRO A 160 20.30 13.66 5.03
C PRO A 160 19.60 13.98 6.36
N CYS A 161 19.47 13.01 7.25
CA CYS A 161 18.81 13.14 8.56
C CYS A 161 19.47 14.20 9.48
N HIS A 162 20.74 14.57 9.23
CA HIS A 162 21.43 15.65 9.95
C HIS A 162 20.89 17.05 9.63
N ARG A 163 20.03 17.22 8.62
CA ARG A 163 19.36 18.49 8.29
C ARG A 163 18.03 18.67 9.02
N ASP A 164 17.70 17.75 9.89
CA ASP A 164 16.48 17.77 10.64
C ASP A 164 16.76 18.00 12.15
N ARG A 165 15.89 18.76 12.83
CA ARG A 165 16.03 19.10 14.25
C ARG A 165 14.72 18.87 14.99
N LYS A 166 14.83 18.41 16.25
CA LYS A 166 13.75 18.59 17.22
C LYS A 166 13.49 20.09 17.34
N SER A 167 12.22 20.51 17.36
CA SER A 167 11.88 21.87 17.77
C SER A 167 12.43 22.09 19.18
N VAL A 168 13.34 23.02 19.32
CA VAL A 168 13.74 23.52 20.63
C VAL A 168 12.58 24.41 21.07
N VAL A 169 11.87 23.98 22.14
CA VAL A 169 10.88 24.80 22.82
C VAL A 169 11.61 25.85 23.66
#